data_7a274b16e87ab2ca65ac7acb70887665
#
_entry.id   7a274b16e87ab2ca65ac7acb70887665
#
_cell.length_a   1.000
_cell.length_b   1.000
_cell.length_c   1.000
_cell.angle_alpha   90.00
_cell.angle_beta   90.00
_cell.angle_gamma   90.00
#
_symmetry.space_group_name_H-M   'P 1'
#
loop_
_entity.id
_entity.type
_entity.pdbx_description
1 polymer ?
#
loop_
_entity_poly.entity_id
_entity_poly.type
_entity_poly.pdbx_seq_one_letter_code
_entity_poly.pdbx_strand_id
1 'polypeptide(L)'
;LMAASLTKGLAQDMSYKEPPKAIKEIALAKMPPSVLVSGDGKWLLELDDVPFLSVEELAKPEYKLGGTRVTDIFGPSRREGYSGVRLLHISTKQTYEIEGLPANVNILEAEWAPGSSRVALILRESDGLYLWMVNVADKQAKQISRRKMNRTASQPGPLRGASPAIRANWVNDSVLIVPAVPQGIGEMPLPPAAPSGPVIQVSEGKAAAAR
;
A
#
# COMPACT_ATOMS: atom_id res chain seq x y z
N LEU A 1 -32.27 49.26 -26.81
CA LEU A 1 -31.90 48.42 -25.64
C LEU A 1 -31.96 46.97 -26.08
N MET A 2 -30.82 46.32 -26.32
CA MET A 2 -30.70 44.89 -26.57
C MET A 2 -30.53 44.18 -25.23
N ALA A 3 -31.49 43.30 -24.86
CA ALA A 3 -31.37 42.45 -23.69
C ALA A 3 -30.55 41.19 -24.04
N ALA A 4 -29.38 41.06 -23.46
CA ALA A 4 -28.58 39.85 -23.58
C ALA A 4 -29.16 38.76 -22.66
N SER A 5 -29.69 37.72 -23.29
CA SER A 5 -30.18 36.52 -22.57
C SER A 5 -29.00 35.66 -22.14
N LEU A 6 -28.69 35.68 -20.83
CA LEU A 6 -27.75 34.76 -20.23
C LEU A 6 -28.41 33.37 -20.12
N THR A 7 -28.11 32.48 -21.05
CA THR A 7 -28.40 31.06 -20.89
C THR A 7 -27.44 30.46 -19.83
N LYS A 8 -27.95 30.16 -18.65
CA LYS A 8 -27.26 29.33 -17.68
C LYS A 8 -27.08 27.97 -18.31
N GLY A 9 -25.84 27.61 -18.65
CA GLY A 9 -25.48 26.23 -18.98
C GLY A 9 -25.75 25.35 -17.77
N LEU A 10 -26.80 24.52 -17.84
CA LEU A 10 -27.01 23.45 -16.91
C LEU A 10 -25.89 22.44 -17.15
N ALA A 11 -24.95 22.35 -16.22
CA ALA A 11 -24.05 21.20 -16.16
C ALA A 11 -24.96 19.97 -16.01
N GLN A 12 -25.03 19.14 -17.06
CA GLN A 12 -25.70 17.85 -16.95
C GLN A 12 -24.97 17.03 -15.89
N ASP A 13 -25.70 16.65 -14.90
CA ASP A 13 -25.26 15.67 -13.88
C ASP A 13 -25.11 14.33 -14.62
N MET A 14 -23.92 14.12 -15.21
CA MET A 14 -23.60 12.88 -15.93
C MET A 14 -23.32 11.82 -14.87
N SER A 15 -24.35 11.10 -14.47
CA SER A 15 -24.17 9.88 -13.67
C SER A 15 -23.27 8.90 -14.42
N TYR A 16 -22.29 8.35 -13.75
CA TYR A 16 -21.43 7.32 -14.31
C TYR A 16 -22.29 6.14 -14.76
N LYS A 17 -22.19 5.78 -16.05
CA LYS A 17 -22.86 4.59 -16.57
C LYS A 17 -22.10 3.36 -16.14
N GLU A 18 -22.81 2.39 -15.57
CA GLU A 18 -22.21 1.09 -15.32
C GLU A 18 -21.79 0.44 -16.64
N PRO A 19 -20.58 -0.16 -16.71
CA PRO A 19 -20.17 -0.91 -17.89
C PRO A 19 -21.04 -2.17 -18.07
N PRO A 20 -21.10 -2.74 -19.27
CA PRO A 20 -21.77 -4.01 -19.50
C PRO A 20 -21.30 -5.09 -18.53
N LYS A 21 -22.19 -5.99 -18.09
CA LYS A 21 -21.95 -7.01 -17.08
C LYS A 21 -20.66 -7.81 -17.35
N ALA A 22 -20.43 -8.25 -18.60
CA ALA A 22 -19.24 -9.02 -18.98
C ALA A 22 -17.93 -8.22 -18.74
N ILE A 23 -17.93 -6.92 -19.03
CA ILE A 23 -16.76 -6.07 -18.79
C ILE A 23 -16.55 -5.87 -17.29
N LYS A 24 -17.64 -5.67 -16.52
CA LYS A 24 -17.58 -5.55 -15.07
C LYS A 24 -17.03 -6.83 -14.43
N GLU A 25 -17.47 -7.99 -14.85
CA GLU A 25 -16.99 -9.29 -14.37
C GLU A 25 -15.49 -9.50 -14.67
N ILE A 26 -15.02 -9.16 -15.85
CA ILE A 26 -13.59 -9.23 -16.19
C ILE A 26 -12.77 -8.23 -15.36
N ALA A 27 -13.23 -6.99 -15.25
CA ALA A 27 -12.53 -5.95 -14.50
C ALA A 27 -12.45 -6.25 -13.00
N LEU A 28 -13.46 -6.90 -12.44
CA LEU A 28 -13.54 -7.27 -11.03
C LEU A 28 -13.12 -8.72 -10.75
N ALA A 29 -12.64 -9.44 -11.78
CA ALA A 29 -12.15 -10.80 -11.59
C ALA A 29 -11.01 -10.82 -10.55
N LYS A 30 -11.10 -11.77 -9.62
CA LYS A 30 -10.07 -11.93 -8.58
C LYS A 30 -8.75 -12.31 -9.25
N MET A 31 -7.70 -11.53 -8.99
CA MET A 31 -6.34 -11.84 -9.44
C MET A 31 -5.83 -13.11 -8.74
N PRO A 32 -4.98 -13.91 -9.39
CA PRO A 32 -4.26 -14.97 -8.69
C PRO A 32 -3.45 -14.38 -7.53
N PRO A 33 -3.39 -15.06 -6.38
CA PRO A 33 -2.60 -14.58 -5.26
C PRO A 33 -1.11 -14.56 -5.58
N SER A 34 -0.39 -13.62 -5.01
CA SER A 34 1.06 -13.67 -4.93
C SER A 34 1.48 -14.76 -3.96
N VAL A 35 2.55 -15.51 -4.28
CA VAL A 35 2.93 -16.68 -3.50
C VAL A 35 4.38 -16.58 -3.04
N LEU A 36 4.62 -16.84 -1.75
CA LEU A 36 5.94 -16.98 -1.16
C LEU A 36 6.12 -18.40 -0.62
N VAL A 37 7.12 -19.10 -1.12
CA VAL A 37 7.44 -20.48 -0.68
C VAL A 37 8.27 -20.42 0.61
N SER A 38 7.94 -21.28 1.60
CA SER A 38 8.76 -21.45 2.80
C SER A 38 10.14 -22.05 2.47
N GLY A 39 11.16 -21.72 3.26
CA GLY A 39 12.53 -22.23 3.04
C GLY A 39 12.65 -23.75 3.06
N ASP A 40 11.78 -24.45 3.80
CA ASP A 40 11.72 -25.91 3.86
C ASP A 40 10.87 -26.56 2.74
N GLY A 41 10.25 -25.75 1.90
CA GLY A 41 9.43 -26.19 0.76
C GLY A 41 8.11 -26.88 1.14
N LYS A 42 7.64 -26.75 2.39
CA LYS A 42 6.40 -27.39 2.84
C LYS A 42 5.18 -26.50 2.76
N TRP A 43 5.36 -25.19 2.77
CA TRP A 43 4.29 -24.21 2.86
C TRP A 43 4.37 -23.17 1.75
N LEU A 44 3.21 -22.73 1.28
CA LEU A 44 3.03 -21.52 0.51
C LEU A 44 2.32 -20.49 1.39
N LEU A 45 2.83 -19.27 1.40
CA LEU A 45 2.09 -18.11 1.89
C LEU A 45 1.44 -17.45 0.68
N GLU A 46 0.13 -17.50 0.62
CA GLU A 46 -0.66 -16.87 -0.44
C GLU A 46 -1.10 -15.49 0.03
N LEU A 47 -0.87 -14.48 -0.79
CA LEU A 47 -1.19 -13.08 -0.53
C LEU A 47 -2.16 -12.59 -1.60
N ASP A 48 -3.36 -12.20 -1.20
CA ASP A 48 -4.36 -11.65 -2.13
C ASP A 48 -4.02 -10.21 -2.47
N ASP A 49 -3.94 -9.89 -3.76
CA ASP A 49 -3.72 -8.52 -4.21
C ASP A 49 -4.86 -7.58 -3.74
N VAL A 50 -4.52 -6.33 -3.49
CA VAL A 50 -5.53 -5.30 -3.19
C VAL A 50 -6.37 -5.09 -4.45
N PRO A 51 -7.69 -5.28 -4.38
CA PRO A 51 -8.58 -4.90 -5.47
C PRO A 51 -8.51 -3.39 -5.68
N PHE A 52 -9.29 -2.86 -6.60
CA PHE A 52 -9.33 -1.42 -6.85
C PHE A 52 -9.54 -0.63 -5.55
N LEU A 53 -8.66 0.35 -5.32
CA LEU A 53 -8.84 1.29 -4.22
C LEU A 53 -10.12 2.10 -4.42
N SER A 54 -10.83 2.38 -3.35
CA SER A 54 -11.98 3.28 -3.39
C SER A 54 -11.54 4.71 -3.76
N VAL A 55 -12.45 5.51 -4.32
CA VAL A 55 -12.18 6.92 -4.62
C VAL A 55 -11.79 7.69 -3.34
N GLU A 56 -12.41 7.33 -2.22
CA GLU A 56 -12.10 7.90 -0.90
C GLU A 56 -10.65 7.62 -0.50
N GLU A 57 -10.17 6.40 -0.68
CA GLU A 57 -8.79 6.04 -0.37
C GLU A 57 -7.80 6.73 -1.31
N LEU A 58 -8.15 6.88 -2.59
CA LEU A 58 -7.32 7.60 -3.58
C LEU A 58 -7.27 9.11 -3.33
N ALA A 59 -8.31 9.68 -2.71
CA ALA A 59 -8.39 11.11 -2.40
C ALA A 59 -7.56 11.52 -1.17
N LYS A 60 -7.16 10.57 -0.33
CA LYS A 60 -6.33 10.87 0.84
C LYS A 60 -4.98 11.45 0.41
N PRO A 61 -4.47 12.46 1.11
CA PRO A 61 -3.23 13.14 0.74
C PRO A 61 -2.02 12.21 0.78
N GLU A 62 -1.12 12.36 -0.18
CA GLU A 62 0.20 11.73 -0.22
C GLU A 62 1.28 12.78 -0.43
N TYR A 63 2.42 12.61 0.19
CA TYR A 63 3.60 13.45 -0.03
C TYR A 63 4.35 12.97 -1.28
N LYS A 64 4.82 13.91 -2.07
CA LYS A 64 5.65 13.64 -3.25
C LYS A 64 7.07 14.12 -2.96
N LEU A 65 7.97 13.18 -2.74
CA LEU A 65 9.37 13.44 -2.39
C LEU A 65 10.28 12.82 -3.45
N GLY A 66 10.89 13.63 -4.30
CA GLY A 66 11.87 13.16 -5.28
C GLY A 66 11.34 12.05 -6.22
N GLY A 67 10.07 12.12 -6.64
CA GLY A 67 9.43 11.09 -7.47
C GLY A 67 8.81 9.93 -6.70
N THR A 68 9.06 9.84 -5.39
CA THR A 68 8.44 8.83 -4.51
C THR A 68 7.18 9.41 -3.86
N ARG A 69 6.17 8.57 -3.74
CA ARG A 69 4.94 8.90 -2.97
C ARG A 69 4.99 8.21 -1.64
N VAL A 70 4.77 8.97 -0.57
CA VAL A 70 4.73 8.45 0.79
C VAL A 70 3.48 8.95 1.51
N THR A 71 3.00 8.16 2.44
CA THR A 71 1.85 8.52 3.28
C THR A 71 2.31 9.15 4.59
N ASP A 72 1.42 9.84 5.25
CA ASP A 72 1.60 10.47 6.57
C ASP A 72 1.98 9.49 7.70
N ILE A 73 1.71 8.21 7.49
CA ILE A 73 2.05 7.14 8.44
C ILE A 73 3.41 6.48 8.18
N PHE A 74 4.34 7.17 7.52
CA PHE A 74 5.65 6.64 7.14
C PHE A 74 5.58 5.40 6.23
N GLY A 75 4.52 5.30 5.44
CA GLY A 75 4.29 4.20 4.50
C GLY A 75 4.51 4.58 3.04
N PRO A 76 4.61 3.57 2.17
CA PRO A 76 4.60 3.77 0.72
C PRO A 76 3.22 4.23 0.24
N SER A 77 3.10 4.47 -1.07
CA SER A 77 1.82 4.80 -1.70
C SER A 77 0.70 3.83 -1.28
N ARG A 78 -0.52 4.34 -1.16
CA ARG A 78 -1.71 3.57 -0.75
C ARG A 78 -2.06 2.45 -1.75
N ARG A 79 -1.52 2.50 -2.95
CA ARG A 79 -1.71 1.48 -3.98
C ARG A 79 -0.92 0.18 -3.74
N GLU A 80 -0.02 0.18 -2.77
CA GLU A 80 0.79 -0.98 -2.44
C GLU A 80 0.17 -1.78 -1.30
N GLY A 81 0.28 -3.09 -1.38
CA GLY A 81 -0.13 -4.02 -0.32
C GLY A 81 -0.98 -5.18 -0.82
N TYR A 82 -1.32 -6.05 0.12
CA TYR A 82 -2.17 -7.21 -0.07
C TYR A 82 -3.35 -7.13 0.89
N SER A 83 -4.51 -7.62 0.45
CA SER A 83 -5.78 -7.55 1.19
C SER A 83 -6.11 -8.81 1.99
N GLY A 84 -5.30 -9.84 1.87
CA GLY A 84 -5.50 -11.11 2.56
C GLY A 84 -4.25 -11.95 2.56
N VAL A 85 -4.18 -12.89 3.49
CA VAL A 85 -3.08 -13.85 3.61
C VAL A 85 -3.58 -15.17 4.16
N ARG A 86 -3.08 -16.28 3.61
CA ARG A 86 -3.36 -17.63 4.08
C ARG A 86 -2.17 -18.56 3.84
N LEU A 87 -2.16 -19.66 4.55
CA LEU A 87 -1.14 -20.69 4.41
C LEU A 87 -1.71 -21.90 3.66
N LEU A 88 -0.98 -22.38 2.65
CA LEU A 88 -1.28 -23.62 1.95
C LEU A 88 -0.17 -24.63 2.21
N HIS A 89 -0.53 -25.82 2.72
CA HIS A 89 0.42 -26.92 2.90
C HIS A 89 0.58 -27.69 1.60
N ILE A 90 1.78 -27.70 1.03
CA ILE A 90 2.03 -28.16 -0.35
C ILE A 90 1.65 -29.63 -0.56
N SER A 91 2.03 -30.54 0.33
CA SER A 91 1.80 -31.97 0.14
C SER A 91 0.34 -32.38 0.31
N THR A 92 -0.38 -31.76 1.25
CA THR A 92 -1.79 -32.07 1.53
C THR A 92 -2.75 -31.21 0.70
N LYS A 93 -2.26 -30.13 0.08
CA LYS A 93 -3.06 -29.11 -0.65
C LYS A 93 -4.14 -28.47 0.24
N GLN A 94 -3.96 -28.51 1.54
CA GLN A 94 -4.88 -27.92 2.50
C GLN A 94 -4.51 -26.45 2.74
N THR A 95 -5.51 -25.58 2.62
CA THR A 95 -5.40 -24.14 2.91
C THR A 95 -5.88 -23.87 4.32
N TYR A 96 -5.20 -22.96 5.01
CA TYR A 96 -5.49 -22.53 6.38
C TYR A 96 -5.58 -21.02 6.42
N GLU A 97 -6.66 -20.52 6.99
CA GLU A 97 -6.79 -19.11 7.34
C GLU A 97 -5.88 -18.78 8.52
N ILE A 98 -5.37 -17.54 8.55
CA ILE A 98 -4.56 -17.05 9.66
C ILE A 98 -5.46 -16.27 10.60
N GLU A 99 -5.58 -16.73 11.82
CA GLU A 99 -6.37 -16.08 12.85
C GLU A 99 -5.60 -14.98 13.58
N GLY A 100 -6.33 -14.06 14.23
CA GLY A 100 -5.75 -12.98 15.03
C GLY A 100 -5.36 -11.73 14.23
N LEU A 101 -5.51 -11.73 12.91
CA LEU A 101 -5.31 -10.55 12.06
C LEU A 101 -6.51 -9.59 12.15
N PRO A 102 -6.31 -8.27 11.91
CA PRO A 102 -7.40 -7.31 11.76
C PRO A 102 -8.35 -7.68 10.61
N ALA A 103 -9.64 -7.36 10.74
CA ALA A 103 -10.65 -7.70 9.74
C ALA A 103 -10.37 -7.14 8.33
N ASN A 104 -9.82 -5.93 8.25
CA ASN A 104 -9.45 -5.27 6.99
C ASN A 104 -7.93 -5.18 6.91
N VAL A 105 -7.28 -6.33 6.79
CA VAL A 105 -5.82 -6.39 6.72
C VAL A 105 -5.29 -5.74 5.46
N ASN A 106 -4.24 -4.91 5.60
CA ASN A 106 -3.44 -4.41 4.49
C ASN A 106 -1.97 -4.74 4.79
N ILE A 107 -1.43 -5.70 4.05
CA ILE A 107 -0.09 -6.25 4.27
C ILE A 107 0.85 -5.61 3.26
N LEU A 108 1.84 -4.86 3.74
CA LEU A 108 2.86 -4.25 2.88
C LEU A 108 4.05 -5.15 2.63
N GLU A 109 4.31 -6.07 3.54
CA GLU A 109 5.45 -6.96 3.47
C GLU A 109 5.16 -8.26 4.21
N ALA A 110 5.64 -9.35 3.64
CA ALA A 110 5.60 -10.66 4.25
C ALA A 110 6.94 -11.36 4.02
N GLU A 111 7.53 -11.93 5.06
CA GLU A 111 8.84 -12.60 4.97
C GLU A 111 8.91 -13.82 5.87
N TRP A 112 9.33 -14.94 5.29
CA TRP A 112 9.56 -16.17 6.01
C TRP A 112 10.79 -16.10 6.91
N ALA A 113 10.67 -16.61 8.14
CA ALA A 113 11.84 -16.91 8.95
C ALA A 113 12.67 -18.04 8.30
N PRO A 114 14.01 -18.07 8.46
CA PRO A 114 14.86 -19.09 7.86
C PRO A 114 14.42 -20.53 8.16
N GLY A 115 13.99 -20.81 9.39
CA GLY A 115 13.48 -22.12 9.81
C GLY A 115 12.02 -22.40 9.44
N SER A 116 11.37 -21.54 8.65
CA SER A 116 10.01 -21.73 8.11
C SER A 116 8.90 -21.89 9.16
N SER A 117 9.19 -21.65 10.43
CA SER A 117 8.23 -21.78 11.54
C SER A 117 7.40 -20.51 11.77
N ARG A 118 7.83 -19.38 11.20
CA ARG A 118 7.22 -18.07 11.39
C ARG A 118 7.22 -17.25 10.11
N VAL A 119 6.27 -16.31 10.02
CA VAL A 119 6.24 -15.28 8.98
C VAL A 119 6.12 -13.92 9.64
N ALA A 120 7.03 -13.00 9.30
CA ALA A 120 6.91 -11.61 9.68
C ALA A 120 6.01 -10.88 8.68
N LEU A 121 5.07 -10.09 9.17
CA LEU A 121 4.19 -9.24 8.36
C LEU A 121 4.35 -7.79 8.81
N ILE A 122 4.40 -6.85 7.85
CA ILE A 122 4.21 -5.44 8.14
C ILE A 122 2.82 -5.05 7.68
N LEU A 123 1.96 -4.70 8.63
CA LEU A 123 0.59 -4.31 8.36
C LEU A 123 0.45 -2.79 8.38
N ARG A 124 -0.37 -2.27 7.46
CA ARG A 124 -0.84 -0.89 7.48
C ARG A 124 -2.11 -0.81 8.31
N GLU A 125 -2.06 -0.01 9.35
CA GLU A 125 -3.20 0.35 10.18
C GLU A 125 -3.54 1.84 10.00
N SER A 126 -4.56 2.33 10.67
CA SER A 126 -5.06 3.70 10.48
C SER A 126 -4.04 4.78 10.82
N ASP A 127 -3.19 4.53 11.81
CA ASP A 127 -2.25 5.50 12.40
C ASP A 127 -0.78 5.15 12.19
N GLY A 128 -0.46 4.01 11.57
CA GLY A 128 0.93 3.59 11.41
C GLY A 128 1.09 2.25 10.70
N LEU A 129 2.36 1.86 10.59
CA LEU A 129 2.75 0.54 10.13
C LEU A 129 3.25 -0.26 11.31
N TYR A 130 2.79 -1.50 11.46
CA TYR A 130 3.12 -2.33 12.62
C TYR A 130 3.63 -3.70 12.23
N LEU A 131 4.52 -4.24 13.06
CA LEU A 131 5.10 -5.56 12.90
C LEU A 131 4.23 -6.60 13.57
N TRP A 132 3.83 -7.59 12.79
CA TRP A 132 3.08 -8.74 13.19
C TRP A 132 3.87 -10.02 12.93
N MET A 133 3.58 -11.07 13.66
CA MET A 133 4.20 -12.38 13.49
C MET A 133 3.12 -13.45 13.39
N VAL A 134 3.21 -14.25 12.35
CA VAL A 134 2.41 -15.46 12.18
C VAL A 134 3.23 -16.64 12.67
N ASN A 135 2.66 -17.46 13.52
CA ASN A 135 3.19 -18.76 13.86
C ASN A 135 2.54 -19.82 12.95
N VAL A 136 3.36 -20.56 12.23
CA VAL A 136 2.88 -21.54 11.23
C VAL A 136 2.24 -22.76 11.88
N ALA A 137 2.66 -23.16 13.08
CA ALA A 137 2.14 -24.34 13.75
C ALA A 137 0.67 -24.19 14.17
N ASP A 138 0.32 -23.06 14.78
CA ASP A 138 -1.03 -22.77 15.30
C ASP A 138 -1.84 -21.84 14.39
N LYS A 139 -1.24 -21.30 13.31
CA LYS A 139 -1.85 -20.36 12.34
C LYS A 139 -2.33 -19.07 13.00
N GLN A 140 -1.71 -18.67 14.09
CA GLN A 140 -2.04 -17.46 14.83
C GLN A 140 -1.11 -16.31 14.47
N ALA A 141 -1.69 -15.15 14.26
CA ALA A 141 -0.98 -13.88 14.10
C ALA A 141 -1.07 -13.05 15.38
N LYS A 142 0.04 -12.40 15.73
CA LYS A 142 0.11 -11.47 16.87
C LYS A 142 0.93 -10.26 16.52
N GLN A 143 0.48 -9.09 16.94
CA GLN A 143 1.30 -7.89 16.91
C GLN A 143 2.43 -8.02 17.93
N ILE A 144 3.68 -7.89 17.47
CA ILE A 144 4.86 -8.04 18.32
C ILE A 144 5.52 -6.72 18.71
N SER A 145 5.20 -5.64 18.03
CA SER A 145 5.75 -4.32 18.36
C SER A 145 4.68 -3.25 18.24
N ARG A 146 4.60 -2.38 19.25
CA ARG A 146 3.81 -1.14 19.18
C ARG A 146 4.59 0.02 18.56
N ARG A 147 5.85 -0.19 18.23
CA ARG A 147 6.68 0.80 17.54
C ARG A 147 6.29 0.85 16.08
N LYS A 148 6.07 2.05 15.56
CA LYS A 148 5.73 2.26 14.15
C LYS A 148 6.92 1.91 13.26
N MET A 149 6.66 1.19 12.18
CA MET A 149 7.66 0.86 11.17
C MET A 149 7.76 2.00 10.15
N ASN A 150 8.93 2.14 9.53
CA ASN A 150 9.18 3.12 8.50
C ASN A 150 9.41 2.43 7.14
N ARG A 151 8.53 2.71 6.19
CA ARG A 151 8.59 2.17 4.82
C ARG A 151 8.67 3.27 3.75
N THR A 152 9.05 4.48 4.12
CA THR A 152 9.18 5.61 3.18
C THR A 152 10.31 5.42 2.19
N ALA A 153 11.36 4.70 2.56
CA ALA A 153 12.52 4.41 1.70
C ALA A 153 12.33 3.19 0.77
N SER A 154 11.17 2.52 0.84
CA SER A 154 10.87 1.45 -0.10
C SER A 154 10.49 2.06 -1.45
N GLN A 155 11.46 2.11 -2.37
CA GLN A 155 11.17 2.42 -3.76
C GLN A 155 10.76 1.14 -4.49
N PRO A 156 9.67 1.14 -5.27
CA PRO A 156 9.46 0.11 -6.27
C PRO A 156 10.60 0.26 -7.30
N GLY A 157 11.52 -0.70 -7.31
CA GLY A 157 12.52 -0.78 -8.38
C GLY A 157 11.82 -0.98 -9.73
N PRO A 158 12.50 -0.67 -10.87
CA PRO A 158 11.94 -0.83 -12.21
C PRO A 158 11.58 -2.29 -12.55
N LEU A 159 12.04 -3.23 -11.74
CA LEU A 159 11.64 -4.62 -11.78
C LEU A 159 11.04 -4.97 -10.41
N ARG A 160 9.81 -5.50 -10.39
CA ARG A 160 9.22 -6.08 -9.18
C ARG A 160 10.23 -7.09 -8.60
N GLY A 161 10.89 -6.75 -7.52
CA GLY A 161 11.87 -7.60 -6.86
C GLY A 161 13.30 -7.04 -6.75
N ALA A 162 13.65 -5.96 -7.43
CA ALA A 162 15.03 -5.45 -7.49
C ALA A 162 15.27 -4.14 -6.71
N SER A 163 14.46 -3.82 -5.71
CA SER A 163 14.74 -2.64 -4.88
C SER A 163 15.58 -3.03 -3.67
N PRO A 164 16.69 -2.32 -3.38
CA PRO A 164 17.34 -2.36 -2.08
C PRO A 164 16.51 -1.55 -1.06
N ALA A 165 15.19 -1.80 -1.04
CA ALA A 165 14.34 -1.24 -0.03
C ALA A 165 14.84 -1.76 1.32
N ILE A 166 14.93 -0.88 2.30
CA ILE A 166 15.14 -1.28 3.69
C ILE A 166 13.92 -2.13 4.07
N ARG A 167 14.10 -3.44 4.07
CA ARG A 167 13.08 -4.43 4.39
C ARG A 167 13.29 -4.97 5.79
N ALA A 168 12.28 -5.64 6.31
CA ALA A 168 12.48 -6.55 7.41
C ALA A 168 13.44 -7.66 6.96
N ASN A 169 14.48 -7.94 7.74
CA ASN A 169 15.48 -8.96 7.40
C ASN A 169 15.71 -9.88 8.59
N TRP A 170 15.52 -11.17 8.37
CA TRP A 170 15.85 -12.17 9.36
C TRP A 170 17.37 -12.40 9.44
N VAL A 171 17.92 -12.29 10.62
CA VAL A 171 19.30 -12.70 10.93
C VAL A 171 19.33 -14.20 11.26
N ASN A 172 18.31 -14.66 11.97
CA ASN A 172 18.06 -16.06 12.31
C ASN A 172 16.60 -16.19 12.76
N ASP A 173 16.15 -17.39 13.15
CA ASP A 173 14.76 -17.64 13.54
C ASP A 173 14.26 -16.82 14.75
N SER A 174 15.15 -16.17 15.49
CA SER A 174 14.82 -15.43 16.70
C SER A 174 15.10 -13.93 16.58
N VAL A 175 15.85 -13.51 15.57
CA VAL A 175 16.29 -12.10 15.40
C VAL A 175 15.86 -11.58 14.05
N LEU A 176 15.02 -10.55 14.07
CA LEU A 176 14.53 -9.83 12.90
C LEU A 176 14.93 -8.35 13.03
N ILE A 177 15.58 -7.81 12.01
CA ILE A 177 15.92 -6.40 11.88
C ILE A 177 14.82 -5.71 11.06
N VAL A 178 14.23 -4.66 11.60
CA VAL A 178 13.16 -3.91 10.95
C VAL A 178 13.45 -2.40 10.95
N PRO A 179 13.09 -1.68 9.88
CA PRO A 179 13.15 -0.23 9.87
C PRO A 179 12.04 0.34 10.75
N ALA A 180 12.39 1.11 11.76
CA ALA A 180 11.41 1.72 12.65
C ALA A 180 11.47 3.25 12.56
N VAL A 181 10.36 3.91 12.85
CA VAL A 181 10.31 5.36 13.00
C VAL A 181 11.13 5.74 14.24
N PRO A 182 12.12 6.67 14.12
CA PRO A 182 12.89 7.12 15.27
C PRO A 182 12.00 7.72 16.35
N GLN A 183 12.39 7.56 17.61
CA GLN A 183 11.68 8.19 18.72
C GLN A 183 11.89 9.72 18.68
N GLY A 184 10.85 10.48 19.02
CA GLY A 184 10.91 11.94 19.06
C GLY A 184 10.77 12.64 17.70
N ILE A 185 10.56 11.92 16.63
CA ILE A 185 10.11 12.55 15.38
C ILE A 185 8.66 13.00 15.57
N GLY A 186 8.42 14.30 15.36
CA GLY A 186 7.08 14.87 15.34
C GLY A 186 6.23 14.34 14.16
N GLU A 187 4.98 14.77 14.11
CA GLU A 187 4.10 14.49 12.98
C GLU A 187 4.69 15.03 11.67
N MET A 188 4.47 14.32 10.59
CA MET A 188 4.85 14.83 9.26
C MET A 188 4.06 16.12 8.98
N PRO A 189 4.70 17.17 8.45
CA PRO A 189 3.99 18.38 8.09
C PRO A 189 2.91 18.03 7.05
N LEU A 190 1.73 18.62 7.18
CA LEU A 190 0.67 18.41 6.20
C LEU A 190 1.15 18.79 4.80
N PRO A 191 0.85 18.02 3.77
CA PRO A 191 1.15 18.40 2.40
C PRO A 191 0.44 19.71 2.08
N PRO A 192 1.01 20.57 1.23
CA PRO A 192 0.36 21.81 0.83
C PRO A 192 -1.02 21.48 0.26
N ALA A 193 -2.02 22.25 0.67
CA ALA A 193 -3.38 22.09 0.17
C ALA A 193 -3.36 22.15 -1.36
N ALA A 194 -4.11 21.26 -2.00
CA ALA A 194 -4.31 21.35 -3.44
C ALA A 194 -4.93 22.73 -3.75
N PRO A 195 -4.45 23.44 -4.78
CA PRO A 195 -5.06 24.71 -5.17
C PRO A 195 -6.54 24.49 -5.46
N SER A 196 -7.40 25.39 -4.97
CA SER A 196 -8.86 25.32 -5.13
C SER A 196 -9.35 25.49 -6.57
N GLY A 197 -8.43 25.66 -7.52
CA GLY A 197 -8.70 25.82 -8.94
C GLY A 197 -7.43 25.77 -9.79
N PRO A 198 -7.56 25.79 -11.11
CA PRO A 198 -6.41 25.79 -12.00
C PRO A 198 -5.57 27.06 -11.77
N VAL A 199 -4.29 26.88 -11.44
CA VAL A 199 -3.33 27.99 -11.34
C VAL A 199 -2.80 28.25 -12.73
N ILE A 200 -3.24 29.35 -13.36
CA ILE A 200 -2.69 29.82 -14.63
C ILE A 200 -1.39 30.58 -14.30
N GLN A 201 -0.26 29.95 -14.57
CA GLN A 201 1.03 30.63 -14.53
C GLN A 201 1.23 31.36 -15.87
N VAL A 202 1.05 32.67 -15.87
CA VAL A 202 1.44 33.50 -16.99
C VAL A 202 2.92 33.82 -16.79
N SER A 203 3.79 33.15 -17.54
CA SER A 203 5.20 33.55 -17.62
C SER A 203 5.29 34.73 -18.60
N GLU A 204 5.32 35.94 -18.09
CA GLU A 204 5.80 37.09 -18.90
C GLU A 204 7.30 36.85 -19.12
N GLY A 205 7.64 36.44 -20.34
CA GLY A 205 9.02 36.25 -20.74
C GLY A 205 9.81 37.54 -20.70
N LYS A 206 10.38 37.88 -19.55
CA LYS A 206 11.51 38.80 -19.50
C LYS A 206 12.74 38.05 -19.98
N ALA A 207 13.16 38.33 -21.21
CA ALA A 207 14.46 37.91 -21.69
C ALA A 207 15.51 38.28 -20.63
N ALA A 208 16.20 37.26 -20.06
CA ALA A 208 17.34 37.52 -19.20
C ALA A 208 18.38 38.27 -20.01
N ALA A 209 18.65 39.52 -19.64
CA ALA A 209 19.76 40.29 -20.21
C ALA A 209 21.05 39.49 -19.93
N ALA A 210 21.69 39.05 -20.99
CA ALA A 210 23.03 38.46 -20.91
C ALA A 210 23.99 39.46 -20.26
N ARG A 211 24.65 39.04 -19.21
CA ARG A 211 25.86 39.64 -18.66
C ARG A 211 27.04 38.74 -18.95
#